data_4c8a378d5036b8da0e91b29faf402296
#
_entry.id   4c8a378d5036b8da0e91b29faf402296
#
_cell.length_a   1.000
_cell.length_b   1.000
_cell.length_c   1.000
_cell.angle_alpha   90.00
_cell.angle_beta   90.00
_cell.angle_gamma   90.00
#
_symmetry.space_group_name_H-M   'P 1'
#
loop_
_entity.id
_entity.type
_entity.pdbx_description
1 polymer ?
#
loop_
_entity_poly.entity_id
_entity_poly.type
_entity_poly.pdbx_seq_one_letter_code
_entity_poly.pdbx_strand_id
1 'polypeptide(L)'
;MKYVVTNTPDTRDWRMLLANDISIIDVRAPVEFSQGAVPGAINLPLMNDAERAAVGTCYKQQGQKAALALGHQLVASDTRTARIEAWREACLRYPNGYLCCARGGLRSKITQQWLREAGVEYPRVEGGYKQLRQAAIEAIDSLSTLPMMLVGGFTGSGKTGLVKAQPLGVDLEGLAHHRGSSFGRTLAPQLSQASFENALAATLLRNQLTWQHHRHAFWLLEDEGQMIGANHLPQRLREQMNLAPVAVVEEPMDRRLARLRSEYFIDMQQAYCAAYGEEQGWRAYGDYLHHGLYAIRRRLGLERYALFAERQRLALEEQQRSGDTDGHFAWLLPLLESYYDPMYRYQLEKKAAKICFRGDYHSVAAWLDDRRGGVTAR
;
A
#
# COMPACT_ATOMS: atom_id res chain seq x y z
N MET A 1 3.07 30.39 -25.39
CA MET A 1 2.20 29.51 -24.56
C MET A 1 2.19 28.13 -25.18
N LYS A 2 2.65 27.08 -24.47
CA LYS A 2 2.49 25.70 -24.97
C LYS A 2 1.07 25.24 -24.65
N TYR A 3 0.25 25.03 -25.67
CA TYR A 3 -1.06 24.41 -25.51
C TYR A 3 -0.86 22.91 -25.24
N VAL A 4 -1.48 22.39 -24.18
CA VAL A 4 -1.60 20.94 -23.98
C VAL A 4 -2.94 20.54 -24.57
N VAL A 5 -2.91 20.03 -25.77
CA VAL A 5 -4.09 19.45 -26.40
C VAL A 5 -3.92 17.95 -26.36
N THR A 6 -4.63 17.28 -25.47
CA THR A 6 -4.76 15.84 -25.53
C THR A 6 -6.02 15.52 -26.33
N ASN A 7 -5.89 14.84 -27.47
CA ASN A 7 -7.05 14.33 -28.22
C ASN A 7 -7.68 13.10 -27.56
N THR A 8 -7.34 12.84 -26.29
CA THR A 8 -7.83 11.69 -25.54
C THR A 8 -9.25 11.97 -25.03
N PRO A 9 -10.25 11.14 -25.36
CA PRO A 9 -11.61 11.33 -24.88
C PRO A 9 -11.77 11.02 -23.40
N ASP A 10 -12.84 11.48 -22.79
CA ASP A 10 -13.32 11.00 -21.49
C ASP A 10 -13.46 9.46 -21.53
N THR A 11 -13.17 8.77 -20.43
CA THR A 11 -13.12 7.31 -20.45
C THR A 11 -14.01 6.64 -19.40
N ARG A 12 -14.51 5.44 -19.76
CA ARG A 12 -15.15 4.47 -18.86
C ARG A 12 -14.33 3.20 -18.68
N ASP A 13 -13.13 3.16 -19.23
CA ASP A 13 -12.23 2.01 -19.05
C ASP A 13 -11.47 2.11 -17.74
N TRP A 14 -12.21 1.92 -16.65
CA TRP A 14 -11.68 2.01 -15.30
C TRP A 14 -10.60 0.95 -15.01
N ARG A 15 -10.73 -0.25 -15.63
CA ARG A 15 -9.74 -1.32 -15.47
C ARG A 15 -8.41 -0.95 -16.13
N MET A 16 -8.46 -0.37 -17.31
CA MET A 16 -7.27 0.13 -18.01
C MET A 16 -6.56 1.20 -17.18
N LEU A 17 -7.31 2.15 -16.60
CA LEU A 17 -6.74 3.20 -15.76
C LEU A 17 -5.99 2.62 -14.55
N LEU A 18 -6.58 1.60 -13.88
CA LEU A 18 -5.97 0.93 -12.73
C LEU A 18 -4.77 0.06 -13.12
N ALA A 19 -4.84 -0.63 -14.26
CA ALA A 19 -3.80 -1.57 -14.70
C ALA A 19 -2.50 -0.89 -15.17
N ASN A 20 -2.61 0.32 -15.75
CA ASN A 20 -1.50 0.97 -16.45
C ASN A 20 -0.91 2.17 -15.69
N ASP A 21 -1.16 2.31 -14.39
CA ASP A 21 -0.66 3.41 -13.56
C ASP A 21 -0.93 4.80 -14.13
N ILE A 22 -2.09 4.95 -14.77
CA ILE A 22 -2.48 6.22 -15.38
C ILE A 22 -2.68 7.27 -14.29
N SER A 23 -1.99 8.40 -14.40
CA SER A 23 -2.08 9.50 -13.44
C SER A 23 -3.48 10.09 -13.39
N ILE A 24 -4.02 10.26 -12.21
CA ILE A 24 -5.35 10.81 -11.97
C ILE A 24 -5.23 12.08 -11.13
N ILE A 25 -5.72 13.20 -11.66
CA ILE A 25 -5.89 14.44 -10.92
C ILE A 25 -7.26 14.39 -10.25
N ASP A 26 -7.28 14.11 -8.96
CA ASP A 26 -8.52 13.99 -8.19
C ASP A 26 -8.91 15.35 -7.58
N VAL A 27 -10.03 15.89 -8.05
CA VAL A 27 -10.55 17.19 -7.61
C VAL A 27 -11.57 17.10 -6.47
N ARG A 28 -11.62 15.95 -5.79
CA ARG A 28 -12.38 15.80 -4.53
C ARG A 28 -11.74 16.63 -3.42
N ALA A 29 -12.52 16.95 -2.40
CA ALA A 29 -11.99 17.59 -1.19
C ALA A 29 -10.98 16.66 -0.50
N PRO A 30 -9.97 17.21 0.24
CA PRO A 30 -8.95 16.40 0.90
C PRO A 30 -9.50 15.30 1.81
N VAL A 31 -10.55 15.57 2.58
CA VAL A 31 -11.21 14.58 3.45
C VAL A 31 -11.82 13.42 2.65
N GLU A 32 -12.35 13.66 1.45
CA GLU A 32 -12.88 12.60 0.60
C GLU A 32 -11.75 11.76 -0.03
N PHE A 33 -10.63 12.41 -0.38
CA PHE A 33 -9.45 11.76 -0.94
C PHE A 33 -8.76 10.87 0.09
N SER A 34 -8.60 11.33 1.33
CA SER A 34 -7.97 10.56 2.41
C SER A 34 -8.75 9.30 2.79
N GLN A 35 -10.08 9.29 2.61
CA GLN A 35 -10.92 8.09 2.83
C GLN A 35 -10.67 6.99 1.82
N GLY A 36 -10.10 7.31 0.65
CA GLY A 36 -9.72 6.35 -0.37
C GLY A 36 -9.33 7.02 -1.68
N ALA A 37 -8.17 6.58 -2.21
CA ALA A 37 -7.63 7.03 -3.49
C ALA A 37 -7.17 5.82 -4.30
N VAL A 38 -7.02 6.00 -5.62
CA VAL A 38 -6.32 5.01 -6.46
C VAL A 38 -4.82 5.30 -6.46
N PRO A 39 -3.95 4.29 -6.69
CA PRO A 39 -2.51 4.50 -6.74
C PRO A 39 -2.12 5.61 -7.72
N GLY A 40 -1.14 6.43 -7.34
CA GLY A 40 -0.63 7.51 -8.20
C GLY A 40 -1.58 8.69 -8.40
N ALA A 41 -2.77 8.71 -7.77
CA ALA A 41 -3.67 9.84 -7.83
C ALA A 41 -3.12 11.03 -7.05
N ILE A 42 -3.29 12.24 -7.60
CA ILE A 42 -2.85 13.49 -7.01
C ILE A 42 -4.09 14.29 -6.62
N ASN A 43 -4.17 14.70 -5.35
CA ASN A 43 -5.30 15.52 -4.90
C ASN A 43 -5.03 17.00 -5.16
N LEU A 44 -5.77 17.56 -6.12
CA LEU A 44 -5.81 18.99 -6.39
C LEU A 44 -7.28 19.44 -6.35
N PRO A 45 -7.81 19.74 -5.16
CA PRO A 45 -9.24 19.86 -4.92
C PRO A 45 -9.84 21.10 -5.60
N LEU A 46 -11.03 20.94 -6.21
CA LEU A 46 -11.86 22.07 -6.62
C LEU A 46 -12.34 22.90 -5.42
N MET A 47 -12.61 22.22 -4.30
CA MET A 47 -13.03 22.82 -3.03
C MET A 47 -12.23 22.19 -1.89
N ASN A 48 -11.78 22.99 -0.93
CA ASN A 48 -11.27 22.49 0.33
C ASN A 48 -12.39 21.87 1.19
N ASP A 49 -12.07 21.35 2.37
CA ASP A 49 -13.05 20.63 3.21
C ASP A 49 -14.16 21.56 3.73
N ALA A 50 -13.82 22.79 4.11
CA ALA A 50 -14.79 23.77 4.59
C ALA A 50 -15.75 24.23 3.46
N GLU A 51 -15.21 24.56 2.31
CA GLU A 51 -16.00 24.95 1.11
C GLU A 51 -16.91 23.80 0.67
N ARG A 52 -16.39 22.58 0.65
CA ARG A 52 -17.17 21.38 0.32
C ARG A 52 -18.29 21.15 1.33
N ALA A 53 -18.05 21.34 2.62
CA ALA A 53 -19.05 21.20 3.67
C ALA A 53 -20.16 22.26 3.52
N ALA A 54 -19.80 23.51 3.28
CA ALA A 54 -20.74 24.61 3.06
C ALA A 54 -21.63 24.38 1.83
N VAL A 55 -21.02 24.01 0.68
CA VAL A 55 -21.75 23.71 -0.56
C VAL A 55 -22.65 22.48 -0.36
N GLY A 56 -22.18 21.45 0.36
CA GLY A 56 -22.96 20.25 0.65
C GLY A 56 -24.18 20.53 1.53
N THR A 57 -24.06 21.40 2.52
CA THR A 57 -25.17 21.87 3.38
C THR A 57 -26.17 22.70 2.57
N CYS A 58 -25.68 23.64 1.78
CA CYS A 58 -26.53 24.45 0.89
C CYS A 58 -27.30 23.57 -0.10
N TYR A 59 -26.65 22.54 -0.67
CA TYR A 59 -27.33 21.59 -1.57
C TYR A 59 -28.50 20.89 -0.89
N LYS A 60 -28.32 20.43 0.35
CA LYS A 60 -29.38 19.74 1.12
C LYS A 60 -30.54 20.65 1.48
N GLN A 61 -30.26 21.92 1.80
CA GLN A 61 -31.26 22.88 2.27
C GLN A 61 -31.95 23.66 1.15
N GLN A 62 -31.23 24.02 0.09
CA GLN A 62 -31.68 24.97 -0.94
C GLN A 62 -31.59 24.42 -2.37
N GLY A 63 -31.11 23.17 -2.52
CA GLY A 63 -31.02 22.50 -3.82
C GLY A 63 -29.80 22.88 -4.66
N GLN A 64 -29.75 22.30 -5.86
CA GLN A 64 -28.59 22.33 -6.72
C GLN A 64 -28.21 23.76 -7.20
N LYS A 65 -29.19 24.58 -7.55
CA LYS A 65 -28.94 25.92 -8.10
C LYS A 65 -28.24 26.83 -7.07
N ALA A 66 -28.74 26.83 -5.84
CA ALA A 66 -28.12 27.61 -4.74
C ALA A 66 -26.73 27.10 -4.41
N ALA A 67 -26.53 25.79 -4.35
CA ALA A 67 -25.24 25.18 -4.09
C ALA A 67 -24.18 25.51 -5.17
N LEU A 68 -24.58 25.57 -6.45
CA LEU A 68 -23.70 26.00 -7.54
C LEU A 68 -23.30 27.47 -7.39
N ALA A 69 -24.28 28.36 -7.12
CA ALA A 69 -24.00 29.78 -6.91
C ALA A 69 -23.03 29.99 -5.74
N LEU A 70 -23.28 29.33 -4.62
CA LEU A 70 -22.37 29.36 -3.45
C LEU A 70 -20.98 28.81 -3.79
N GLY A 71 -20.88 27.71 -4.51
CA GLY A 71 -19.61 27.13 -4.93
C GLY A 71 -18.79 28.10 -5.80
N HIS A 72 -19.41 28.76 -6.77
CA HIS A 72 -18.75 29.80 -7.57
C HIS A 72 -18.34 31.03 -6.76
N GLN A 73 -19.10 31.39 -5.74
CA GLN A 73 -18.75 32.50 -4.85
C GLN A 73 -17.55 32.16 -3.95
N LEU A 74 -17.52 30.96 -3.37
CA LEU A 74 -16.44 30.50 -2.51
C LEU A 74 -15.13 30.27 -3.28
N VAL A 75 -15.23 29.80 -4.53
CA VAL A 75 -14.08 29.56 -5.42
C VAL A 75 -14.04 30.64 -6.51
N ALA A 76 -13.80 31.87 -6.08
CA ALA A 76 -13.73 33.04 -6.98
C ALA A 76 -12.32 33.68 -6.97
N SER A 77 -12.10 34.63 -7.86
CA SER A 77 -10.91 35.50 -7.94
C SER A 77 -9.59 34.71 -7.83
N ASP A 78 -8.73 35.09 -6.87
CA ASP A 78 -7.38 34.54 -6.69
C ASP A 78 -7.40 33.04 -6.38
N THR A 79 -8.41 32.57 -5.63
CA THR A 79 -8.56 31.13 -5.32
C THR A 79 -8.81 30.32 -6.59
N ARG A 80 -9.66 30.81 -7.49
CA ARG A 80 -9.91 30.18 -8.79
C ARG A 80 -8.65 30.15 -9.64
N THR A 81 -7.95 31.28 -9.73
CA THR A 81 -6.72 31.42 -10.50
C THR A 81 -5.64 30.45 -10.02
N ALA A 82 -5.39 30.40 -8.71
CA ALA A 82 -4.41 29.49 -8.11
C ALA A 82 -4.73 28.01 -8.37
N ARG A 83 -6.01 27.62 -8.30
CA ARG A 83 -6.42 26.25 -8.58
C ARG A 83 -6.25 25.88 -10.05
N ILE A 84 -6.62 26.77 -10.97
CA ILE A 84 -6.43 26.57 -12.41
C ILE A 84 -4.94 26.38 -12.73
N GLU A 85 -4.06 27.21 -12.15
CA GLU A 85 -2.61 27.08 -12.38
C GLU A 85 -2.06 25.75 -11.86
N ALA A 86 -2.44 25.34 -10.65
CA ALA A 86 -2.05 24.06 -10.09
C ALA A 86 -2.50 22.86 -10.96
N TRP A 87 -3.73 22.89 -11.47
CA TRP A 87 -4.21 21.86 -12.41
C TRP A 87 -3.45 21.88 -13.73
N ARG A 88 -3.17 23.08 -14.24
CA ARG A 88 -2.44 23.28 -15.50
C ARG A 88 -1.02 22.70 -15.40
N GLU A 89 -0.30 22.99 -14.31
CA GLU A 89 1.01 22.38 -14.02
C GLU A 89 0.92 20.85 -13.94
N ALA A 90 -0.08 20.32 -13.27
CA ALA A 90 -0.29 18.88 -13.16
C ALA A 90 -0.61 18.24 -14.53
N CYS A 91 -1.45 18.89 -15.36
CA CYS A 91 -1.73 18.42 -16.72
C CYS A 91 -0.47 18.40 -17.60
N LEU A 92 0.43 19.38 -17.46
CA LEU A 92 1.71 19.42 -18.16
C LEU A 92 2.65 18.29 -17.70
N ARG A 93 2.66 17.99 -16.40
CA ARG A 93 3.46 16.91 -15.83
C ARG A 93 2.93 15.52 -16.21
N TYR A 94 1.62 15.38 -16.39
CA TYR A 94 0.95 14.12 -16.66
C TYR A 94 0.05 14.22 -17.92
N PRO A 95 0.65 14.36 -19.12
CA PRO A 95 -0.12 14.66 -20.35
C PRO A 95 -1.12 13.57 -20.75
N ASN A 96 -0.93 12.33 -20.28
CA ASN A 96 -1.81 11.20 -20.56
C ASN A 96 -2.74 10.86 -19.37
N GLY A 97 -2.88 11.77 -18.40
CA GLY A 97 -3.70 11.57 -17.22
C GLY A 97 -5.17 11.95 -17.42
N TYR A 98 -5.94 11.83 -16.36
CA TYR A 98 -7.38 12.11 -16.35
C TYR A 98 -7.78 12.90 -15.10
N LEU A 99 -8.79 13.77 -15.25
CA LEU A 99 -9.48 14.40 -14.12
C LEU A 99 -10.48 13.43 -13.50
N CYS A 100 -10.56 13.41 -12.19
CA CYS A 100 -11.53 12.60 -11.45
C CYS A 100 -12.22 13.42 -10.36
N CYS A 101 -13.50 13.17 -10.13
CA CYS A 101 -14.20 13.58 -8.91
C CYS A 101 -15.00 12.40 -8.36
N ALA A 102 -15.81 12.59 -7.31
CA ALA A 102 -16.49 11.46 -6.65
C ALA A 102 -17.37 10.61 -7.59
N ARG A 103 -18.10 11.23 -8.53
CA ARG A 103 -19.08 10.55 -9.41
C ARG A 103 -18.98 10.97 -10.87
N GLY A 104 -17.87 11.56 -11.32
CA GLY A 104 -17.71 12.08 -12.68
C GLY A 104 -18.72 13.20 -13.04
N GLY A 105 -19.27 13.87 -12.04
CA GLY A 105 -20.31 14.88 -12.16
C GLY A 105 -19.77 16.30 -12.27
N LEU A 106 -20.50 17.26 -11.66
CA LEU A 106 -20.26 18.69 -11.81
C LEU A 106 -18.85 19.14 -11.47
N ARG A 107 -18.24 18.62 -10.39
CA ARG A 107 -16.89 19.05 -9.97
C ARG A 107 -15.85 18.85 -11.07
N SER A 108 -15.75 17.66 -11.63
CA SER A 108 -14.80 17.40 -12.71
C SER A 108 -15.19 18.08 -14.03
N LYS A 109 -16.48 18.30 -14.29
CA LYS A 109 -16.95 19.07 -15.46
C LYS A 109 -16.55 20.56 -15.35
N ILE A 110 -16.72 21.17 -14.18
CA ILE A 110 -16.33 22.55 -13.92
C ILE A 110 -14.81 22.70 -14.04
N THR A 111 -14.04 21.77 -13.44
CA THR A 111 -12.57 21.80 -13.56
C THR A 111 -12.13 21.67 -15.02
N GLN A 112 -12.72 20.76 -15.79
CA GLN A 112 -12.42 20.57 -17.21
C GLN A 112 -12.76 21.85 -18.02
N GLN A 113 -13.89 22.48 -17.73
CA GLN A 113 -14.29 23.72 -18.39
C GLN A 113 -13.30 24.85 -18.08
N TRP A 114 -12.91 25.04 -16.82
CA TRP A 114 -11.96 26.10 -16.44
C TRP A 114 -10.56 25.87 -17.02
N LEU A 115 -10.13 24.60 -17.13
CA LEU A 115 -8.89 24.26 -17.84
C LEU A 115 -8.99 24.60 -19.32
N ARG A 116 -10.12 24.30 -19.98
CA ARG A 116 -10.37 24.64 -21.39
C ARG A 116 -10.36 26.15 -21.62
N GLU A 117 -10.98 26.93 -20.73
CA GLU A 117 -10.94 28.39 -20.74
C GLU A 117 -9.49 28.92 -20.59
N ALA A 118 -8.62 28.19 -19.90
CA ALA A 118 -7.19 28.47 -19.74
C ALA A 118 -6.30 27.85 -20.85
N GLY A 119 -6.89 27.28 -21.90
CA GLY A 119 -6.16 26.73 -23.06
C GLY A 119 -5.64 25.31 -22.87
N VAL A 120 -6.22 24.52 -21.94
CA VAL A 120 -5.83 23.12 -21.68
C VAL A 120 -7.02 22.21 -21.93
N GLU A 121 -6.92 21.33 -22.92
CA GLU A 121 -7.85 20.21 -23.09
C GLU A 121 -7.34 19.01 -22.30
N TYR A 122 -8.18 18.48 -21.38
CA TYR A 122 -7.79 17.35 -20.53
C TYR A 122 -9.00 16.45 -20.25
N PRO A 123 -8.87 15.11 -20.40
CA PRO A 123 -9.99 14.19 -20.29
C PRO A 123 -10.38 13.90 -18.84
N ARG A 124 -11.58 13.33 -18.67
CA ARG A 124 -12.13 12.96 -17.35
C ARG A 124 -12.41 11.46 -17.26
N VAL A 125 -12.39 10.97 -16.03
CA VAL A 125 -12.95 9.66 -15.70
C VAL A 125 -14.46 9.78 -15.58
N GLU A 126 -15.20 9.16 -16.49
CA GLU A 126 -16.66 9.07 -16.39
C GLU A 126 -17.05 8.16 -15.20
N GLY A 127 -18.08 8.54 -14.45
CA GLY A 127 -18.47 7.87 -13.22
C GLY A 127 -17.56 8.15 -12.02
N GLY A 128 -16.37 8.72 -12.25
CA GLY A 128 -15.43 9.18 -11.23
C GLY A 128 -14.91 8.09 -10.30
N TYR A 129 -14.45 8.50 -9.14
CA TYR A 129 -13.89 7.59 -8.13
C TYR A 129 -14.83 6.44 -7.73
N LYS A 130 -16.16 6.70 -7.71
CA LYS A 130 -17.13 5.66 -7.39
C LYS A 130 -17.02 4.46 -8.33
N GLN A 131 -16.88 4.71 -9.63
CA GLN A 131 -16.76 3.64 -10.63
C GLN A 131 -15.36 3.00 -10.63
N LEU A 132 -14.29 3.80 -10.44
CA LEU A 132 -12.96 3.25 -10.23
C LEU A 132 -12.93 2.30 -9.04
N ARG A 133 -13.53 2.69 -7.92
CA ARG A 133 -13.64 1.86 -6.72
C ARG A 133 -14.44 0.58 -6.96
N GLN A 134 -15.56 0.68 -7.68
CA GLN A 134 -16.38 -0.48 -8.03
C GLN A 134 -15.58 -1.45 -8.93
N ALA A 135 -14.90 -0.92 -9.94
CA ALA A 135 -14.05 -1.73 -10.82
C ALA A 135 -12.89 -2.41 -10.07
N ALA A 136 -12.32 -1.73 -9.05
CA ALA A 136 -11.30 -2.32 -8.17
C ALA A 136 -11.85 -3.51 -7.37
N ILE A 137 -13.04 -3.37 -6.76
CA ILE A 137 -13.69 -4.47 -6.01
C ILE A 137 -13.96 -5.66 -6.95
N GLU A 138 -14.58 -5.42 -8.09
CA GLU A 138 -14.88 -6.45 -9.09
C GLU A 138 -13.60 -7.14 -9.63
N ALA A 139 -12.51 -6.38 -9.79
CA ALA A 139 -11.23 -6.94 -10.18
C ALA A 139 -10.68 -7.89 -9.11
N ILE A 140 -10.68 -7.49 -7.84
CA ILE A 140 -10.24 -8.35 -6.74
C ILE A 140 -11.07 -9.62 -6.70
N ASP A 141 -12.40 -9.50 -6.74
CA ASP A 141 -13.31 -10.65 -6.65
C ASP A 141 -13.08 -11.63 -7.81
N SER A 142 -12.95 -11.13 -9.04
CA SER A 142 -12.75 -11.97 -10.21
C SER A 142 -11.35 -12.59 -10.26
N LEU A 143 -10.30 -11.80 -9.98
CA LEU A 143 -8.91 -12.24 -10.08
C LEU A 143 -8.47 -13.13 -8.91
N SER A 144 -9.13 -13.02 -7.76
CA SER A 144 -8.90 -13.92 -6.62
C SER A 144 -9.27 -15.38 -6.92
N THR A 145 -10.07 -15.65 -7.96
CA THR A 145 -10.43 -17.02 -8.34
C THR A 145 -9.35 -17.73 -9.17
N LEU A 146 -8.34 -17.00 -9.64
CA LEU A 146 -7.24 -17.57 -10.39
C LEU A 146 -6.31 -18.38 -9.47
N PRO A 147 -5.53 -19.33 -10.01
CA PRO A 147 -4.59 -20.10 -9.24
C PRO A 147 -3.66 -19.22 -8.40
N MET A 148 -3.38 -19.65 -7.17
CA MET A 148 -2.47 -18.93 -6.28
C MET A 148 -1.64 -19.88 -5.43
N MET A 149 -0.52 -19.39 -4.96
CA MET A 149 0.39 -20.06 -4.02
C MET A 149 0.82 -19.06 -2.95
N LEU A 150 0.94 -19.54 -1.73
CA LEU A 150 1.37 -18.72 -0.61
C LEU A 150 2.82 -19.01 -0.25
N VAL A 151 3.52 -18.00 0.21
CA VAL A 151 4.87 -18.13 0.78
C VAL A 151 4.76 -17.97 2.29
N GLY A 152 4.94 -19.09 3.00
CA GLY A 152 5.03 -19.15 4.45
C GLY A 152 6.47 -19.12 4.95
N GLY A 153 6.64 -19.00 6.26
CA GLY A 153 7.96 -19.02 6.91
C GLY A 153 8.04 -18.07 8.10
N PHE A 154 9.08 -18.21 8.90
CA PHE A 154 9.28 -17.43 10.11
C PHE A 154 9.62 -15.96 9.85
N THR A 155 9.55 -15.13 10.88
CA THR A 155 10.00 -13.74 10.82
C THR A 155 11.46 -13.66 10.37
N GLY A 156 11.76 -12.79 9.41
CA GLY A 156 13.11 -12.61 8.86
C GLY A 156 13.54 -13.67 7.84
N SER A 157 12.66 -14.62 7.44
CA SER A 157 13.01 -15.61 6.40
C SER A 157 13.08 -15.04 4.98
N GLY A 158 12.65 -13.80 4.74
CA GLY A 158 12.75 -13.14 3.43
C GLY A 158 11.57 -13.36 2.50
N LYS A 159 10.42 -13.79 3.03
CA LYS A 159 9.18 -14.02 2.24
C LYS A 159 8.84 -12.88 1.29
N THR A 160 8.79 -11.67 1.82
CA THR A 160 8.43 -10.46 1.06
C THR A 160 9.42 -10.19 -0.08
N GLY A 161 10.72 -10.35 0.18
CA GLY A 161 11.75 -10.26 -0.86
C GLY A 161 11.56 -11.32 -1.96
N LEU A 162 11.20 -12.56 -1.57
CA LEU A 162 10.92 -13.63 -2.51
C LEU A 162 9.68 -13.32 -3.35
N VAL A 163 8.58 -12.89 -2.72
CA VAL A 163 7.35 -12.52 -3.44
C VAL A 163 7.60 -11.41 -4.45
N LYS A 164 8.35 -10.36 -4.06
CA LYS A 164 8.70 -9.23 -4.93
C LYS A 164 9.59 -9.61 -6.11
N ALA A 165 10.50 -10.56 -5.90
CA ALA A 165 11.42 -11.01 -6.94
C ALA A 165 10.77 -11.95 -7.98
N GLN A 166 9.62 -12.53 -7.64
CA GLN A 166 8.95 -13.50 -8.50
C GLN A 166 7.91 -12.85 -9.42
N PRO A 167 7.76 -13.32 -10.67
CA PRO A 167 6.66 -12.92 -11.54
C PRO A 167 5.30 -13.14 -10.86
N LEU A 168 4.32 -12.28 -11.15
CA LEU A 168 2.98 -12.34 -10.58
C LEU A 168 2.96 -12.31 -9.03
N GLY A 169 4.04 -11.83 -8.42
CA GLY A 169 4.12 -11.59 -6.99
C GLY A 169 3.22 -10.42 -6.58
N VAL A 170 2.54 -10.57 -5.43
CA VAL A 170 1.67 -9.55 -4.84
C VAL A 170 2.12 -9.32 -3.41
N ASP A 171 2.92 -8.28 -3.21
CA ASP A 171 3.45 -7.85 -1.91
C ASP A 171 2.34 -7.23 -1.07
N LEU A 172 1.61 -8.05 -0.33
CA LEU A 172 0.48 -7.60 0.49
C LEU A 172 0.92 -6.66 1.62
N GLU A 173 2.07 -6.92 2.24
CA GLU A 173 2.63 -6.08 3.29
C GLU A 173 3.04 -4.69 2.75
N GLY A 174 3.70 -4.65 1.59
CA GLY A 174 4.05 -3.41 0.93
C GLY A 174 2.84 -2.60 0.51
N LEU A 175 1.82 -3.24 -0.05
CA LEU A 175 0.55 -2.60 -0.43
C LEU A 175 -0.22 -2.04 0.79
N ALA A 176 -0.11 -2.68 1.96
CA ALA A 176 -0.72 -2.20 3.19
C ALA A 176 0.11 -1.12 3.91
N HIS A 177 1.34 -0.83 3.47
CA HIS A 177 2.32 -0.03 4.21
C HIS A 177 2.53 -0.55 5.64
N HIS A 178 2.57 -1.89 5.79
CA HIS A 178 2.69 -2.53 7.10
C HIS A 178 3.20 -3.98 6.98
N ARG A 179 4.24 -4.34 7.73
CA ARG A 179 4.92 -5.65 7.68
C ARG A 179 4.23 -6.76 8.50
N GLY A 180 2.92 -6.79 8.63
CA GLY A 180 2.15 -7.86 9.26
C GLY A 180 2.40 -8.13 10.76
N SER A 181 3.46 -7.60 11.37
CA SER A 181 3.86 -7.84 12.76
C SER A 181 3.59 -6.66 13.70
N SER A 182 3.83 -6.81 15.01
CA SER A 182 3.77 -5.68 15.95
C SER A 182 4.81 -4.58 15.67
N PHE A 183 5.91 -4.93 15.00
CA PHE A 183 6.92 -4.01 14.49
C PHE A 183 6.67 -3.64 13.02
N GLY A 184 5.48 -3.91 12.51
CA GLY A 184 5.17 -3.80 11.09
C GLY A 184 4.95 -2.38 10.57
N ARG A 185 4.85 -1.37 11.44
CA ARG A 185 4.69 0.02 11.00
C ARG A 185 5.86 0.45 10.12
N THR A 186 5.56 1.20 9.08
CA THR A 186 6.55 1.85 8.22
C THR A 186 6.57 3.35 8.48
N LEU A 187 7.56 4.06 7.93
CA LEU A 187 7.63 5.53 8.03
C LEU A 187 6.38 6.18 7.40
N ALA A 188 5.93 5.68 6.26
CA ALA A 188 4.69 6.12 5.66
C ALA A 188 3.48 5.63 6.48
N PRO A 189 2.45 6.45 6.67
CA PRO A 189 1.24 6.03 7.35
C PRO A 189 0.55 4.90 6.59
N GLN A 190 -0.10 4.01 7.33
CA GLN A 190 -0.87 2.93 6.74
C GLN A 190 -2.01 3.51 5.88
N LEU A 191 -2.26 2.90 4.73
CA LEU A 191 -3.31 3.32 3.82
C LEU A 191 -4.70 3.11 4.45
N SER A 192 -5.68 3.92 4.03
CA SER A 192 -7.08 3.61 4.30
C SER A 192 -7.46 2.26 3.66
N GLN A 193 -8.47 1.59 4.20
CA GLN A 193 -8.95 0.31 3.67
C GLN A 193 -9.24 0.39 2.16
N ALA A 194 -9.92 1.46 1.73
CA ALA A 194 -10.25 1.63 0.32
C ALA A 194 -9.00 1.86 -0.55
N SER A 195 -8.00 2.61 -0.08
CA SER A 195 -6.75 2.81 -0.80
C SER A 195 -5.93 1.52 -0.91
N PHE A 196 -5.85 0.73 0.17
CA PHE A 196 -5.21 -0.58 0.17
C PHE A 196 -5.84 -1.51 -0.88
N GLU A 197 -7.17 -1.63 -0.87
CA GLU A 197 -7.87 -2.48 -1.84
C GLU A 197 -7.74 -1.96 -3.29
N ASN A 198 -7.74 -0.65 -3.49
CA ASN A 198 -7.48 -0.08 -4.82
C ASN A 198 -6.06 -0.39 -5.31
N ALA A 199 -5.06 -0.33 -4.42
CA ALA A 199 -3.68 -0.69 -4.73
C ALA A 199 -3.53 -2.19 -5.05
N LEU A 200 -4.20 -3.04 -4.27
CA LEU A 200 -4.27 -4.48 -4.53
C LEU A 200 -4.90 -4.77 -5.90
N ALA A 201 -6.04 -4.15 -6.21
CA ALA A 201 -6.70 -4.30 -7.50
C ALA A 201 -5.81 -3.87 -8.67
N ALA A 202 -5.14 -2.72 -8.55
CA ALA A 202 -4.22 -2.22 -9.55
C ALA A 202 -3.06 -3.19 -9.80
N THR A 203 -2.49 -3.74 -8.72
CA THR A 203 -1.41 -4.74 -8.82
C THR A 203 -1.88 -6.03 -9.49
N LEU A 204 -3.05 -6.56 -9.10
CA LEU A 204 -3.60 -7.76 -9.74
C LEU A 204 -3.90 -7.53 -11.22
N LEU A 205 -4.52 -6.40 -11.57
CA LEU A 205 -4.83 -6.04 -12.96
C LEU A 205 -3.56 -5.88 -13.80
N ARG A 206 -2.54 -5.21 -13.28
CA ARG A 206 -1.25 -5.04 -13.96
C ARG A 206 -0.58 -6.38 -14.20
N ASN A 207 -0.48 -7.20 -13.18
CA ASN A 207 0.11 -8.53 -13.29
C ASN A 207 -0.70 -9.44 -14.24
N GLN A 208 -2.02 -9.26 -14.31
CA GLN A 208 -2.87 -9.99 -15.26
C GLN A 208 -2.48 -9.72 -16.72
N LEU A 209 -1.93 -8.56 -17.06
CA LEU A 209 -1.49 -8.26 -18.43
C LEU A 209 -0.38 -9.21 -18.90
N THR A 210 0.42 -9.72 -17.99
CA THR A 210 1.51 -10.66 -18.29
C THR A 210 1.14 -12.13 -18.00
N TRP A 211 -0.06 -12.40 -17.48
CA TRP A 211 -0.51 -13.74 -17.06
C TRP A 211 -0.32 -14.81 -18.12
N GLN A 212 -0.71 -14.52 -19.36
CA GLN A 212 -0.63 -15.44 -20.49
C GLN A 212 0.80 -15.76 -20.93
N HIS A 213 1.79 -15.00 -20.49
CA HIS A 213 3.21 -15.25 -20.79
C HIS A 213 3.80 -16.37 -19.93
N HIS A 214 3.06 -16.84 -18.93
CA HIS A 214 3.50 -17.88 -18.01
C HIS A 214 2.73 -19.16 -18.28
N ARG A 215 3.43 -20.27 -18.57
CA ARG A 215 2.83 -21.57 -18.90
C ARG A 215 1.92 -22.09 -17.78
N HIS A 216 2.36 -21.94 -16.53
CA HIS A 216 1.62 -22.29 -15.33
C HIS A 216 1.54 -21.06 -14.42
N ALA A 217 0.68 -20.10 -14.79
CA ALA A 217 0.51 -18.87 -14.05
C ALA A 217 -0.20 -19.11 -12.71
N PHE A 218 0.30 -18.46 -11.66
CA PHE A 218 -0.35 -18.37 -10.35
C PHE A 218 0.09 -17.09 -9.64
N TRP A 219 -0.81 -16.50 -8.86
CA TRP A 219 -0.45 -15.44 -7.93
C TRP A 219 0.49 -15.97 -6.86
N LEU A 220 1.52 -15.22 -6.52
CA LEU A 220 2.37 -15.51 -5.38
C LEU A 220 2.16 -14.44 -4.32
N LEU A 221 1.69 -14.82 -3.12
CA LEU A 221 1.39 -13.90 -2.02
C LEU A 221 2.09 -14.37 -0.74
N GLU A 222 2.32 -13.44 0.20
CA GLU A 222 2.68 -13.83 1.56
C GLU A 222 1.51 -14.57 2.22
N ASP A 223 1.85 -15.55 3.06
CA ASP A 223 0.89 -16.27 3.90
C ASP A 223 0.45 -15.41 5.09
N GLU A 224 -0.34 -14.39 4.80
CA GLU A 224 -0.83 -13.42 5.78
C GLU A 224 -2.16 -13.84 6.43
N GLY A 225 -2.39 -13.26 7.61
CA GLY A 225 -3.64 -13.47 8.34
C GLY A 225 -4.81 -12.69 7.75
N GLN A 226 -5.87 -12.51 8.55
CA GLN A 226 -7.04 -11.74 8.14
C GLN A 226 -6.75 -10.25 8.00
N MET A 227 -5.79 -9.76 8.78
CA MET A 227 -5.45 -8.35 8.86
C MET A 227 -3.94 -8.15 8.70
N ILE A 228 -3.58 -7.08 8.00
CA ILE A 228 -2.22 -6.55 7.90
C ILE A 228 -2.26 -5.15 8.52
N GLY A 229 -1.80 -5.03 9.77
CA GLY A 229 -2.03 -3.83 10.57
C GLY A 229 -3.51 -3.56 10.76
N ALA A 230 -4.01 -2.41 10.29
CA ALA A 230 -5.42 -2.01 10.34
C ALA A 230 -6.22 -2.40 9.08
N ASN A 231 -5.56 -2.90 8.03
CA ASN A 231 -6.23 -3.28 6.79
C ASN A 231 -6.69 -4.75 6.84
N HIS A 232 -7.93 -4.97 6.43
CA HIS A 232 -8.48 -6.31 6.24
C HIS A 232 -8.21 -6.80 4.81
N LEU A 233 -7.83 -8.06 4.68
CA LEU A 233 -7.80 -8.70 3.36
C LEU A 233 -9.25 -8.84 2.83
N PRO A 234 -9.49 -8.56 1.54
CA PRO A 234 -10.79 -8.77 0.92
C PRO A 234 -11.27 -10.20 1.13
N GLN A 235 -12.53 -10.36 1.49
CA GLN A 235 -13.09 -11.64 1.89
C GLN A 235 -12.85 -12.74 0.85
N ARG A 236 -13.13 -12.44 -0.42
CA ARG A 236 -12.97 -13.41 -1.53
C ARG A 236 -11.52 -13.86 -1.69
N LEU A 237 -10.57 -12.91 -1.64
CA LEU A 237 -9.14 -13.22 -1.70
C LEU A 237 -8.75 -14.13 -0.53
N ARG A 238 -9.16 -13.79 0.70
CA ARG A 238 -8.84 -14.58 1.88
C ARG A 238 -9.42 -16.00 1.83
N GLU A 239 -10.64 -16.17 1.34
CA GLU A 239 -11.24 -17.49 1.14
C GLU A 239 -10.38 -18.35 0.21
N GLN A 240 -9.90 -17.79 -0.88
CA GLN A 240 -9.02 -18.50 -1.82
C GLN A 240 -7.62 -18.75 -1.24
N MET A 241 -7.04 -17.79 -0.54
CA MET A 241 -5.78 -17.98 0.19
C MET A 241 -5.87 -19.14 1.19
N ASN A 242 -7.01 -19.29 1.88
CA ASN A 242 -7.22 -20.41 2.79
C ASN A 242 -7.25 -21.78 2.10
N LEU A 243 -7.44 -21.85 0.80
CA LEU A 243 -7.42 -23.10 0.02
C LEU A 243 -6.08 -23.32 -0.68
N ALA A 244 -5.28 -22.30 -0.83
CA ALA A 244 -4.07 -22.29 -1.62
C ALA A 244 -2.95 -23.18 -1.03
N PRO A 245 -2.10 -23.79 -1.87
CA PRO A 245 -0.88 -24.45 -1.42
C PRO A 245 0.13 -23.45 -0.87
N VAL A 246 1.02 -23.91 0.03
CA VAL A 246 2.00 -23.09 0.72
C VAL A 246 3.42 -23.63 0.45
N ALA A 247 4.31 -22.78 -0.03
CA ALA A 247 5.75 -23.01 -0.05
C ALA A 247 6.37 -22.33 1.19
N VAL A 248 7.17 -23.04 1.96
CA VAL A 248 7.71 -22.55 3.23
C VAL A 248 9.20 -22.23 3.09
N VAL A 249 9.57 -20.98 3.39
CA VAL A 249 10.96 -20.55 3.46
C VAL A 249 11.51 -20.83 4.86
N GLU A 250 12.47 -21.74 4.96
CA GLU A 250 13.16 -22.14 6.19
C GLU A 250 14.60 -21.61 6.14
N GLU A 251 14.83 -20.49 6.78
CA GLU A 251 16.14 -19.87 6.90
C GLU A 251 16.73 -20.13 8.31
N PRO A 252 18.04 -20.38 8.42
CA PRO A 252 18.70 -20.50 9.70
C PRO A 252 18.68 -19.15 10.46
N MET A 253 18.80 -19.24 11.80
CA MET A 253 18.61 -18.08 12.69
C MET A 253 19.58 -16.93 12.38
N ASP A 254 20.83 -17.24 12.09
CA ASP A 254 21.86 -16.24 11.75
C ASP A 254 21.50 -15.40 10.53
N ARG A 255 21.00 -16.03 9.45
CA ARG A 255 20.52 -15.32 8.25
C ARG A 255 19.28 -14.48 8.53
N ARG A 256 18.37 -15.01 9.36
CA ARG A 256 17.17 -14.28 9.77
C ARG A 256 17.52 -13.04 10.58
N LEU A 257 18.43 -13.16 11.54
CA LEU A 257 18.91 -12.06 12.36
C LEU A 257 19.65 -11.01 11.52
N ALA A 258 20.50 -11.43 10.58
CA ALA A 258 21.20 -10.51 9.68
C ALA A 258 20.21 -9.68 8.86
N ARG A 259 19.14 -10.27 8.32
CA ARG A 259 18.10 -9.58 7.58
C ARG A 259 17.30 -8.62 8.46
N LEU A 260 16.88 -9.06 9.63
CA LEU A 260 16.16 -8.23 10.59
C LEU A 260 17.00 -7.05 11.10
N ARG A 261 18.33 -7.27 11.29
CA ARG A 261 19.29 -6.19 11.60
C ARG A 261 19.25 -5.10 10.53
N SER A 262 19.42 -5.48 9.25
CA SER A 262 19.37 -4.51 8.14
C SER A 262 18.04 -3.77 8.13
N GLU A 263 16.92 -4.50 8.09
CA GLU A 263 15.59 -3.93 7.92
C GLU A 263 15.14 -3.05 9.10
N TYR A 264 15.34 -3.49 10.34
CA TYR A 264 14.78 -2.81 11.52
C TYR A 264 15.77 -1.87 12.21
N PHE A 265 17.07 -2.17 12.18
CA PHE A 265 18.03 -1.38 12.96
C PHE A 265 18.89 -0.44 12.12
N ILE A 266 19.06 -0.74 10.83
CA ILE A 266 19.83 0.10 9.91
C ILE A 266 18.87 0.92 9.04
N ASP A 267 18.09 0.27 8.19
CA ASP A 267 17.28 0.95 7.17
C ASP A 267 16.18 1.83 7.80
N MET A 268 15.49 1.31 8.83
CA MET A 268 14.46 2.09 9.52
C MET A 268 15.05 3.28 10.27
N GLN A 269 16.17 3.10 10.99
CA GLN A 269 16.83 4.21 11.69
C GLN A 269 17.24 5.32 10.70
N GLN A 270 17.87 4.94 9.59
CA GLN A 270 18.26 5.89 8.54
C GLN A 270 17.04 6.60 7.94
N ALA A 271 15.97 5.87 7.67
CA ALA A 271 14.74 6.44 7.12
C ALA A 271 14.11 7.48 8.06
N TYR A 272 14.06 7.19 9.38
CA TYR A 272 13.55 8.14 10.38
C TYR A 272 14.45 9.39 10.48
N CYS A 273 15.77 9.25 10.51
CA CYS A 273 16.68 10.39 10.56
C CYS A 273 16.63 11.22 9.26
N ALA A 274 16.51 10.58 8.11
CA ALA A 274 16.35 11.29 6.84
C ALA A 274 15.05 12.09 6.76
N ALA A 275 13.96 11.60 7.36
CA ALA A 275 12.65 12.26 7.33
C ALA A 275 12.49 13.39 8.35
N TYR A 276 13.08 13.24 9.54
CA TYR A 276 12.81 14.14 10.67
C TYR A 276 14.07 14.89 11.17
N GLY A 277 15.23 14.65 10.57
CA GLY A 277 16.53 15.12 11.06
C GLY A 277 17.07 14.23 12.18
N GLU A 278 18.34 14.43 12.54
CA GLU A 278 19.07 13.49 13.41
C GLU A 278 18.41 13.32 14.79
N GLU A 279 18.19 14.39 15.52
CA GLU A 279 17.68 14.32 16.89
C GLU A 279 16.23 13.79 16.95
N GLN A 280 15.34 14.37 16.13
CA GLN A 280 13.93 13.96 16.11
C GLN A 280 13.76 12.57 15.49
N GLY A 281 14.60 12.22 14.49
CA GLY A 281 14.61 10.92 13.86
C GLY A 281 14.97 9.80 14.84
N TRP A 282 16.01 9.99 15.66
CA TRP A 282 16.37 9.02 16.70
C TRP A 282 15.26 8.83 17.73
N ARG A 283 14.61 9.92 18.16
CA ARG A 283 13.48 9.84 19.09
C ARG A 283 12.32 9.04 18.47
N ALA A 284 11.92 9.41 17.26
CA ALA A 284 10.82 8.74 16.55
C ALA A 284 11.13 7.25 16.23
N TYR A 285 12.37 6.92 15.92
CA TYR A 285 12.82 5.55 15.74
C TYR A 285 12.78 4.75 17.06
N GLY A 286 13.22 5.34 18.17
CA GLY A 286 13.09 4.73 19.51
C GLY A 286 11.64 4.45 19.87
N ASP A 287 10.76 5.42 19.64
CA ASP A 287 9.32 5.28 19.85
C ASP A 287 8.71 4.17 18.98
N TYR A 288 9.16 4.03 17.74
CA TYR A 288 8.76 2.94 16.85
C TYR A 288 9.13 1.57 17.41
N LEU A 289 10.37 1.36 17.83
CA LEU A 289 10.82 0.09 18.41
C LEU A 289 10.07 -0.22 19.72
N HIS A 290 9.96 0.77 20.61
CA HIS A 290 9.24 0.62 21.87
C HIS A 290 7.77 0.27 21.64
N HIS A 291 7.09 0.96 20.69
CA HIS A 291 5.70 0.68 20.36
C HIS A 291 5.49 -0.77 19.90
N GLY A 292 6.39 -1.30 19.07
CA GLY A 292 6.31 -2.67 18.56
C GLY A 292 6.34 -3.70 19.69
N LEU A 293 7.25 -3.53 20.66
CA LEU A 293 7.35 -4.39 21.82
C LEU A 293 6.17 -4.20 22.79
N TYR A 294 5.75 -2.95 23.03
CA TYR A 294 4.63 -2.64 23.90
C TYR A 294 3.30 -3.23 23.40
N ALA A 295 3.09 -3.27 22.09
CA ALA A 295 1.87 -3.81 21.50
C ALA A 295 1.61 -5.29 21.87
N ILE A 296 2.68 -6.07 22.09
CA ILE A 296 2.59 -7.51 22.44
C ILE A 296 2.77 -7.80 23.93
N ARG A 297 2.96 -6.79 24.78
CA ARG A 297 3.33 -6.96 26.21
C ARG A 297 2.43 -7.93 27.00
N ARG A 298 1.11 -7.92 26.70
CA ARG A 298 0.15 -8.83 27.37
C ARG A 298 0.32 -10.28 26.94
N ARG A 299 0.62 -10.51 25.67
CA ARG A 299 0.84 -11.85 25.11
C ARG A 299 2.22 -12.41 25.49
N LEU A 300 3.21 -11.53 25.60
CA LEU A 300 4.57 -11.86 26.00
C LEU A 300 4.67 -12.17 27.52
N GLY A 301 3.79 -11.56 28.32
CA GLY A 301 3.87 -11.51 29.79
C GLY A 301 4.67 -10.30 30.27
N LEU A 302 4.22 -9.70 31.38
CA LEU A 302 4.79 -8.42 31.84
C LEU A 302 6.26 -8.51 32.27
N GLU A 303 6.68 -9.62 32.84
CA GLU A 303 8.08 -9.82 33.25
C GLU A 303 9.03 -9.88 32.05
N ARG A 304 8.68 -10.69 31.04
CA ARG A 304 9.47 -10.76 29.79
C ARG A 304 9.46 -9.42 29.05
N TYR A 305 8.31 -8.76 29.03
CA TYR A 305 8.22 -7.43 28.43
C TYR A 305 9.18 -6.46 29.13
N ALA A 306 9.18 -6.38 30.46
CA ALA A 306 10.06 -5.48 31.20
C ALA A 306 11.55 -5.78 30.91
N LEU A 307 11.94 -7.05 30.91
CA LEU A 307 13.29 -7.46 30.57
C LEU A 307 13.69 -7.06 29.15
N PHE A 308 12.83 -7.32 28.17
CA PHE A 308 13.13 -7.01 26.76
C PHE A 308 13.08 -5.50 26.49
N ALA A 309 12.20 -4.76 27.15
CA ALA A 309 12.15 -3.30 27.05
C ALA A 309 13.42 -2.63 27.56
N GLU A 310 13.96 -3.13 28.69
CA GLU A 310 15.23 -2.62 29.23
C GLU A 310 16.42 -2.95 28.30
N ARG A 311 16.50 -4.17 27.78
CA ARG A 311 17.53 -4.55 26.81
C ARG A 311 17.42 -3.74 25.51
N GLN A 312 16.20 -3.48 25.04
CA GLN A 312 15.95 -2.66 23.86
C GLN A 312 16.42 -1.22 24.08
N ARG A 313 16.15 -0.65 25.27
CA ARG A 313 16.60 0.70 25.63
C ARG A 313 18.13 0.80 25.62
N LEU A 314 18.81 -0.14 26.28
CA LEU A 314 20.29 -0.17 26.31
C LEU A 314 20.90 -0.35 24.91
N ALA A 315 20.31 -1.22 24.09
CA ALA A 315 20.75 -1.42 22.71
C ALA A 315 20.58 -0.16 21.85
N LEU A 316 19.46 0.57 22.04
CA LEU A 316 19.21 1.82 21.33
C LEU A 316 20.19 2.92 21.72
N GLU A 317 20.51 3.05 23.03
CA GLU A 317 21.51 3.99 23.52
C GLU A 317 22.92 3.68 22.97
N GLU A 318 23.29 2.40 22.92
CA GLU A 318 24.56 1.97 22.34
C GLU A 318 24.61 2.24 20.84
N GLN A 319 23.55 1.91 20.10
CA GLN A 319 23.45 2.20 18.68
C GLN A 319 23.57 3.71 18.38
N GLN A 320 22.92 4.56 19.18
CA GLN A 320 23.00 6.00 19.03
C GLN A 320 24.42 6.54 19.31
N ARG A 321 25.13 5.94 20.26
CA ARG A 321 26.46 6.36 20.69
C ARG A 321 27.57 5.90 19.74
N SER A 322 27.52 4.67 19.25
CA SER A 322 28.62 4.01 18.54
C SER A 322 28.28 3.56 17.12
N GLY A 323 26.98 3.53 16.76
CA GLY A 323 26.48 2.93 15.53
C GLY A 323 26.37 1.40 15.61
N ASP A 324 26.78 0.76 16.71
CA ASP A 324 26.71 -0.68 16.85
C ASP A 324 25.27 -1.15 17.10
N THR A 325 24.85 -2.13 16.31
CA THR A 325 23.50 -2.71 16.38
C THR A 325 23.47 -4.11 17.02
N ASP A 326 24.59 -4.68 17.42
CA ASP A 326 24.66 -6.03 17.95
C ASP A 326 23.94 -6.18 19.29
N GLY A 327 23.91 -5.10 20.09
CA GLY A 327 23.14 -5.04 21.33
C GLY A 327 21.65 -5.38 21.16
N HIS A 328 21.09 -5.14 20.00
CA HIS A 328 19.68 -5.48 19.73
C HIS A 328 19.40 -6.98 19.74
N PHE A 329 20.38 -7.83 19.48
CA PHE A 329 20.18 -9.28 19.53
C PHE A 329 19.86 -9.79 20.94
N ALA A 330 20.25 -9.05 21.99
CA ALA A 330 19.96 -9.42 23.37
C ALA A 330 18.45 -9.48 23.70
N TRP A 331 17.62 -8.74 22.97
CA TRP A 331 16.16 -8.79 23.13
C TRP A 331 15.47 -9.43 21.93
N LEU A 332 15.98 -9.24 20.69
CA LEU A 332 15.36 -9.75 19.49
C LEU A 332 15.40 -11.27 19.39
N LEU A 333 16.57 -11.90 19.64
CA LEU A 333 16.70 -13.35 19.55
C LEU A 333 15.78 -14.08 20.54
N PRO A 334 15.76 -13.76 21.85
CA PRO A 334 14.80 -14.38 22.76
C PRO A 334 13.34 -14.09 22.41
N LEU A 335 13.04 -12.93 21.83
CA LEU A 335 11.69 -12.59 21.36
C LEU A 335 11.25 -13.49 20.19
N LEU A 336 12.15 -13.75 19.23
CA LEU A 336 11.88 -14.67 18.14
C LEU A 336 11.65 -16.09 18.67
N GLU A 337 12.55 -16.62 19.50
CA GLU A 337 12.51 -18.00 20.00
C GLU A 337 11.30 -18.27 20.90
N SER A 338 10.95 -17.32 21.79
CA SER A 338 9.94 -17.54 22.82
C SER A 338 8.53 -17.06 22.44
N TYR A 339 8.39 -16.25 21.40
CA TYR A 339 7.10 -15.67 21.04
C TYR A 339 6.77 -15.87 19.54
N TYR A 340 7.59 -15.35 18.61
CA TYR A 340 7.27 -15.39 17.20
C TYR A 340 7.36 -16.79 16.59
N ASP A 341 8.46 -17.48 16.80
CA ASP A 341 8.68 -18.80 16.19
C ASP A 341 7.67 -19.86 16.65
N PRO A 342 7.30 -19.96 17.95
CA PRO A 342 6.22 -20.83 18.38
C PRO A 342 4.87 -20.50 17.71
N MET A 343 4.56 -19.20 17.56
CA MET A 343 3.33 -18.76 16.91
C MET A 343 3.29 -19.16 15.43
N TYR A 344 4.37 -18.92 14.68
CA TYR A 344 4.45 -19.30 13.27
C TYR A 344 4.49 -20.81 13.08
N ARG A 345 5.19 -21.56 13.94
CA ARG A 345 5.17 -23.02 13.92
C ARG A 345 3.76 -23.58 14.04
N TYR A 346 3.01 -23.11 15.01
CA TYR A 346 1.62 -23.50 15.20
C TYR A 346 0.73 -23.17 13.98
N GLN A 347 0.94 -22.01 13.33
CA GLN A 347 0.22 -21.65 12.12
C GLN A 347 0.55 -22.57 10.94
N LEU A 348 1.83 -22.91 10.76
CA LEU A 348 2.28 -23.83 9.72
C LEU A 348 1.81 -25.28 9.97
N GLU A 349 1.77 -25.72 11.21
CA GLU A 349 1.22 -27.03 11.59
C GLU A 349 -0.26 -27.16 11.20
N LYS A 350 -1.05 -26.12 11.42
CA LYS A 350 -2.45 -26.08 10.98
C LYS A 350 -2.62 -26.17 9.45
N LYS A 351 -1.61 -25.78 8.71
CA LYS A 351 -1.58 -25.81 7.25
C LYS A 351 -0.75 -26.96 6.68
N ALA A 352 -0.33 -27.91 7.51
CA ALA A 352 0.60 -29.00 7.11
C ALA A 352 0.16 -29.73 5.84
N ALA A 353 -1.13 -30.01 5.68
CA ALA A 353 -1.68 -30.68 4.51
C ALA A 353 -1.61 -29.85 3.20
N LYS A 354 -1.35 -28.55 3.30
CA LYS A 354 -1.24 -27.62 2.15
C LYS A 354 0.20 -27.27 1.82
N ILE A 355 1.15 -27.63 2.66
CA ILE A 355 2.56 -27.37 2.42
C ILE A 355 3.04 -28.30 1.32
N CYS A 356 3.41 -27.70 0.19
CA CYS A 356 3.85 -28.41 -1.00
C CYS A 356 5.37 -28.41 -1.21
N PHE A 357 6.09 -27.50 -0.54
CA PHE A 357 7.55 -27.43 -0.57
C PHE A 357 8.09 -26.77 0.69
N ARG A 358 9.31 -27.16 1.12
CA ARG A 358 10.10 -26.53 2.18
C ARG A 358 11.56 -26.43 1.74
N GLY A 359 12.20 -25.32 2.03
CA GLY A 359 13.61 -25.12 1.73
C GLY A 359 14.09 -23.74 2.15
N ASP A 360 15.37 -23.48 1.97
CA ASP A 360 15.91 -22.13 2.12
C ASP A 360 15.39 -21.18 1.03
N TYR A 361 15.70 -19.90 1.13
CA TYR A 361 15.26 -18.88 0.18
C TYR A 361 15.56 -19.26 -1.29
N HIS A 362 16.78 -19.72 -1.56
CA HIS A 362 17.20 -20.05 -2.94
C HIS A 362 16.52 -21.31 -3.46
N SER A 363 16.37 -22.31 -2.63
CA SER A 363 15.67 -23.56 -2.97
C SER A 363 14.19 -23.31 -3.28
N VAL A 364 13.51 -22.47 -2.47
CA VAL A 364 12.10 -22.11 -2.74
C VAL A 364 11.99 -21.27 -4.00
N ALA A 365 12.90 -20.32 -4.24
CA ALA A 365 12.93 -19.52 -5.47
C ALA A 365 13.06 -20.41 -6.71
N ALA A 366 14.04 -21.30 -6.73
CA ALA A 366 14.27 -22.22 -7.84
C ALA A 366 13.07 -23.17 -8.08
N TRP A 367 12.48 -23.67 -7.00
CA TRP A 367 11.29 -24.51 -7.10
C TRP A 367 10.06 -23.76 -7.65
N LEU A 368 9.88 -22.50 -7.29
CA LEU A 368 8.81 -21.66 -7.85
C LEU A 368 9.02 -21.38 -9.33
N ASP A 369 10.27 -21.15 -9.77
CA ASP A 369 10.62 -20.95 -11.17
C ASP A 369 10.36 -22.20 -12.01
N ASP A 370 10.74 -23.36 -11.51
CA ASP A 370 10.45 -24.66 -12.15
C ASP A 370 8.95 -24.90 -12.28
N ARG A 371 8.17 -24.62 -11.23
CA ARG A 371 6.70 -24.73 -11.23
C ARG A 371 6.02 -23.87 -12.28
N ARG A 372 6.56 -22.71 -12.59
CA ARG A 372 6.07 -21.81 -13.65
C ARG A 372 6.46 -22.25 -15.06
N GLY A 373 7.28 -23.28 -15.17
CA GLY A 373 7.72 -23.83 -16.44
C GLY A 373 9.01 -23.24 -16.96
N GLY A 374 9.88 -22.73 -16.07
CA GLY A 374 11.17 -22.12 -16.38
C GLY A 374 11.06 -21.04 -17.47
N VAL A 375 11.60 -19.87 -17.28
CA VAL A 375 11.82 -18.94 -18.38
C VAL A 375 12.87 -19.56 -19.26
N THR A 376 12.46 -20.27 -20.33
CA THR A 376 13.39 -20.53 -21.43
C THR A 376 13.78 -19.17 -21.99
N ALA A 377 14.95 -18.69 -21.57
CA ALA A 377 15.60 -17.57 -22.21
C ALA A 377 15.65 -17.88 -23.72
N ARG A 378 14.91 -17.11 -24.49
CA ARG A 378 15.08 -16.98 -25.94
C ARG A 378 15.77 -15.68 -26.25
#